data_aadfd69be5a51311dba180eeabbe2f60
#
_entry.id   aadfd69be5a51311dba180eeabbe2f60
#
_cell.length_a   1.000
_cell.length_b   1.000
_cell.length_c   1.000
_cell.angle_alpha   90.00
_cell.angle_beta   90.00
_cell.angle_gamma   90.00
#
_symmetry.space_group_name_H-M   'P 1'
#
loop_
_entity.id
_entity.type
_entity.pdbx_description
1 polymer ?
#
loop_
_entity_poly.entity_id
_entity_poly.type
_entity_poly.pdbx_seq_one_letter_code
_entity_poly.pdbx_strand_id
1 'polypeptide(L)'
;PFKKIALRCPGIRMYDLMRANVSADDWTKIEKGKDVMIGMERKMKVDKQLFEDLAKSDVRKYEYFDWADDMMILHGTADMTVPIEDSRAFAENNVITFVPVEGADHPFRDPKLMDFAIHTIIEFFAPES
;
A
#
# COMPACT_ATOMS: atom_id res chain seq x y z
N PRO A 1 -16.65 -9.65 13.26
CA PRO A 1 -16.19 -8.62 12.37
C PRO A 1 -15.13 -7.74 13.03
N PHE A 2 -14.23 -7.20 12.21
CA PHE A 2 -13.18 -6.31 12.69
C PHE A 2 -13.77 -4.93 13.00
N LYS A 3 -13.35 -4.35 14.13
CA LYS A 3 -13.78 -3.02 14.53
C LYS A 3 -12.82 -1.92 14.14
N LYS A 4 -11.54 -2.26 14.01
CA LYS A 4 -10.48 -1.30 13.65
C LYS A 4 -9.52 -1.92 12.65
N ILE A 5 -8.96 -1.08 11.78
CA ILE A 5 -8.02 -1.48 10.73
C ILE A 5 -6.82 -0.55 10.77
N ALA A 6 -5.62 -1.10 10.86
CA ALA A 6 -4.38 -0.36 10.69
C ALA A 6 -3.66 -0.88 9.45
N LEU A 7 -3.28 0.03 8.56
CA LEU A 7 -2.56 -0.28 7.34
C LEU A 7 -1.14 0.28 7.43
N ARG A 8 -0.16 -0.54 7.13
CA ARG A 8 1.24 -0.13 7.09
C ARG A 8 1.75 -0.15 5.66
N CYS A 9 2.11 1.00 5.15
CA CYS A 9 2.64 1.19 3.79
C CYS A 9 1.73 0.56 2.72
N PRO A 10 0.43 0.86 2.70
CA PRO A 10 -0.48 0.23 1.76
C PRO A 10 -0.22 0.67 0.33
N GLY A 11 -0.32 -0.26 -0.60
CA GLY A 11 -0.21 0.02 -2.03
C GLY A 11 -1.51 0.57 -2.60
N ILE A 12 -1.81 1.83 -2.35
CA ILE A 12 -3.06 2.47 -2.77
C ILE A 12 -3.21 2.46 -4.28
N ARG A 13 -2.13 2.79 -5.01
CA ARG A 13 -2.13 2.82 -6.47
C ARG A 13 -1.44 1.58 -7.03
N MET A 14 -1.95 0.41 -6.67
CA MET A 14 -1.29 -0.86 -6.99
C MET A 14 -1.12 -1.09 -8.49
N TYR A 15 -2.13 -0.75 -9.31
CA TYR A 15 -2.01 -0.85 -10.76
C TYR A 15 -0.81 -0.04 -11.27
N ASP A 16 -0.74 1.23 -10.88
CA ASP A 16 0.33 2.12 -11.33
C ASP A 16 1.71 1.66 -10.85
N LEU A 17 1.79 1.19 -9.60
CA LEU A 17 3.04 0.68 -9.03
C LEU A 17 3.53 -0.57 -9.77
N MET A 18 2.64 -1.51 -10.04
CA MET A 18 2.99 -2.72 -10.77
C MET A 18 3.32 -2.41 -12.22
N ARG A 19 2.53 -1.56 -12.87
CA ARG A 19 2.74 -1.16 -14.27
C ARG A 19 4.09 -0.47 -14.48
N ALA A 20 4.53 0.36 -13.51
CA ALA A 20 5.81 1.05 -13.58
C ALA A 20 7.01 0.09 -13.57
N ASN A 21 6.83 -1.14 -13.08
CA ASN A 21 7.89 -2.16 -13.04
C ASN A 21 7.93 -3.04 -14.29
N VAL A 22 7.09 -2.76 -15.28
CA VAL A 22 7.03 -3.53 -16.54
C VAL A 22 7.63 -2.70 -17.65
N SER A 23 8.64 -3.25 -18.36
CA SER A 23 9.22 -2.60 -19.52
C SER A 23 8.23 -2.50 -20.68
N ALA A 24 8.52 -1.63 -21.66
CA ALA A 24 7.68 -1.51 -22.85
C ALA A 24 7.59 -2.84 -23.63
N ASP A 25 8.71 -3.55 -23.74
CA ASP A 25 8.76 -4.85 -24.44
C ASP A 25 7.92 -5.91 -23.71
N ASP A 26 8.06 -5.98 -22.39
CA ASP A 26 7.29 -6.91 -21.57
C ASP A 26 5.80 -6.57 -21.59
N TRP A 27 5.46 -5.30 -21.59
CA TRP A 27 4.06 -4.88 -21.70
C TRP A 27 3.42 -5.34 -23.00
N THR A 28 4.17 -5.24 -24.10
CA THR A 28 3.72 -5.75 -25.40
C THR A 28 3.43 -7.27 -25.33
N LYS A 29 4.28 -8.02 -24.64
CA LYS A 29 4.06 -9.46 -24.42
C LYS A 29 2.80 -9.73 -23.62
N ILE A 30 2.56 -8.97 -22.56
CA ILE A 30 1.37 -9.07 -21.72
C ILE A 30 0.11 -8.79 -22.54
N GLU A 31 0.12 -7.75 -23.37
CA GLU A 31 -1.01 -7.41 -24.23
C GLU A 31 -1.34 -8.53 -25.22
N LYS A 32 -0.33 -9.30 -25.63
CA LYS A 32 -0.50 -10.47 -26.51
C LYS A 32 -0.88 -11.74 -25.77
N GLY A 33 -1.13 -11.65 -24.44
CA GLY A 33 -1.55 -12.78 -23.63
C GLY A 33 -0.42 -13.64 -23.08
N LYS A 34 0.83 -13.14 -23.12
CA LYS A 34 1.98 -13.85 -22.56
C LYS A 34 2.25 -13.43 -21.13
N ASP A 35 2.79 -14.34 -20.32
CA ASP A 35 3.26 -14.04 -18.98
C ASP A 35 4.66 -13.45 -19.02
N VAL A 36 4.97 -12.56 -18.08
CA VAL A 36 6.33 -12.05 -17.89
C VAL A 36 6.71 -12.08 -16.43
N MET A 37 8.02 -12.09 -16.15
CA MET A 37 8.54 -12.03 -14.78
C MET A 37 9.00 -10.63 -14.48
N ILE A 38 8.57 -10.07 -13.35
CA ILE A 38 9.00 -8.76 -12.86
C ILE A 38 9.59 -8.89 -11.46
N GLY A 39 10.36 -7.88 -11.04
CA GLY A 39 11.00 -7.83 -9.73
C GLY A 39 12.48 -8.13 -9.80
N MET A 40 13.20 -7.80 -8.74
CA MET A 40 14.66 -7.95 -8.65
C MET A 40 15.05 -9.18 -7.83
N GLU A 41 14.88 -9.13 -6.51
CA GLU A 41 15.25 -10.23 -5.61
C GLU A 41 14.20 -11.34 -5.62
N ARG A 42 12.94 -10.96 -5.60
CA ARG A 42 11.81 -11.86 -5.72
C ARG A 42 11.10 -11.59 -7.03
N LYS A 43 11.27 -12.50 -7.98
CA LYS A 43 10.58 -12.39 -9.25
C LYS A 43 9.15 -12.90 -9.11
N MET A 44 8.24 -12.16 -9.70
CA MET A 44 6.83 -12.48 -9.71
C MET A 44 6.33 -12.57 -11.13
N LYS A 45 5.55 -13.62 -11.42
CA LYS A 45 4.91 -13.80 -12.71
C LYS A 45 3.67 -12.93 -12.80
N VAL A 46 3.59 -12.12 -13.84
CA VAL A 46 2.45 -11.24 -14.08
C VAL A 46 1.87 -11.48 -15.48
N ASP A 47 0.59 -11.28 -15.62
CA ASP A 47 -0.14 -11.49 -16.86
C ASP A 47 -1.22 -10.40 -17.04
N LYS A 48 -1.91 -10.48 -18.18
CA LYS A 48 -2.96 -9.53 -18.52
C LYS A 48 -4.11 -9.54 -17.49
N GLN A 49 -4.48 -10.75 -17.02
CA GLN A 49 -5.55 -10.89 -16.04
C GLN A 49 -5.27 -10.17 -14.75
N LEU A 50 -4.02 -10.24 -14.26
CA LEU A 50 -3.61 -9.50 -13.05
C LEU A 50 -3.86 -8.00 -13.21
N PHE A 51 -3.43 -7.42 -14.32
CA PHE A 51 -3.59 -5.98 -14.56
C PHE A 51 -5.06 -5.58 -14.74
N GLU A 52 -5.86 -6.41 -15.39
CA GLU A 52 -7.30 -6.17 -15.48
C GLU A 52 -7.97 -6.19 -14.11
N ASP A 53 -7.60 -7.13 -13.25
CA ASP A 53 -8.11 -7.24 -11.89
C ASP A 53 -7.68 -6.06 -11.02
N LEU A 54 -6.42 -5.64 -11.13
CA LEU A 54 -5.91 -4.47 -10.40
C LEU A 54 -6.65 -3.19 -10.80
N ALA A 55 -6.94 -3.02 -12.09
CA ALA A 55 -7.67 -1.86 -12.58
C ALA A 55 -9.11 -1.82 -12.04
N LYS A 56 -9.74 -2.98 -11.90
CA LYS A 56 -11.12 -3.09 -11.36
C LYS A 56 -11.16 -2.92 -9.85
N SER A 57 -10.10 -3.29 -9.15
CA SER A 57 -10.03 -3.34 -7.69
C SER A 57 -9.35 -2.11 -7.07
N ASP A 58 -9.37 -0.99 -7.75
CA ASP A 58 -8.79 0.26 -7.25
C ASP A 58 -9.52 0.72 -5.99
N VAL A 59 -8.82 0.72 -4.86
CA VAL A 59 -9.39 1.08 -3.55
C VAL A 59 -9.87 2.53 -3.49
N ARG A 60 -9.37 3.41 -4.38
CA ARG A 60 -9.78 4.82 -4.44
C ARG A 60 -11.19 5.01 -4.97
N LYS A 61 -11.79 3.98 -5.57
CA LYS A 61 -13.17 4.01 -6.09
C LYS A 61 -14.23 3.96 -5.00
N TYR A 62 -13.85 3.60 -3.78
CA TYR A 62 -14.78 3.43 -2.67
C TYR A 62 -14.68 4.59 -1.70
N GLU A 63 -15.73 4.81 -0.95
CA GLU A 63 -15.81 5.80 0.11
C GLU A 63 -15.66 5.12 1.46
N TYR A 64 -14.87 5.73 2.35
CA TYR A 64 -14.54 5.14 3.65
C TYR A 64 -14.97 6.01 4.84
N PHE A 65 -15.76 7.05 4.64
CA PHE A 65 -16.11 8.01 5.69
C PHE A 65 -16.77 7.36 6.90
N ASP A 66 -17.62 6.35 6.67
CA ASP A 66 -18.32 5.66 7.76
C ASP A 66 -17.37 4.84 8.65
N TRP A 67 -16.19 4.50 8.16
CA TRP A 67 -15.20 3.69 8.88
C TRP A 67 -13.91 4.45 9.19
N ALA A 68 -13.80 5.70 8.78
CA ALA A 68 -12.54 6.45 8.84
C ALA A 68 -12.00 6.58 10.27
N ASP A 69 -12.87 6.75 11.25
CA ASP A 69 -12.46 6.84 12.66
C ASP A 69 -11.86 5.53 13.19
N ASP A 70 -12.19 4.43 12.56
CA ASP A 70 -11.70 3.09 12.91
C ASP A 70 -10.54 2.64 12.03
N MET A 71 -9.98 3.54 11.24
CA MET A 71 -8.88 3.26 10.31
C MET A 71 -7.67 4.15 10.62
N MET A 72 -6.49 3.58 10.44
CA MET A 72 -5.22 4.29 10.57
C MET A 72 -4.26 3.81 9.50
N ILE A 73 -3.47 4.74 8.94
CA ILE A 73 -2.42 4.42 7.99
C ILE A 73 -1.09 4.91 8.56
N LEU A 74 -0.10 4.00 8.62
CA LEU A 74 1.29 4.34 8.91
C LEU A 74 2.11 4.16 7.63
N HIS A 75 3.01 5.09 7.36
CA HIS A 75 3.85 5.02 6.17
C HIS A 75 5.21 5.65 6.45
N GLY A 76 6.27 4.97 6.05
CA GLY A 76 7.63 5.46 6.22
C GLY A 76 7.98 6.55 5.22
N THR A 77 8.63 7.60 5.69
CA THR A 77 9.04 8.72 4.81
C THR A 77 10.17 8.33 3.86
N ALA A 78 10.90 7.27 4.15
CA ALA A 78 12.00 6.75 3.32
C ALA A 78 11.59 5.51 2.51
N ASP A 79 10.31 5.28 2.34
CA ASP A 79 9.79 4.15 1.55
C ASP A 79 10.06 4.37 0.07
N MET A 80 10.95 3.53 -0.50
CA MET A 80 11.33 3.58 -1.91
C MET A 80 10.48 2.63 -2.78
N THR A 81 9.63 1.82 -2.17
CA THR A 81 8.80 0.84 -2.86
C THR A 81 7.41 1.39 -3.13
N VAL A 82 6.79 1.98 -2.12
CA VAL A 82 5.46 2.59 -2.22
C VAL A 82 5.56 4.05 -1.81
N PRO A 83 5.24 5.00 -2.70
CA PRO A 83 5.33 6.42 -2.37
C PRO A 83 4.41 6.80 -1.21
N ILE A 84 4.96 7.48 -0.20
CA ILE A 84 4.18 7.94 0.96
C ILE A 84 3.05 8.89 0.54
N GLU A 85 3.25 9.64 -0.53
CA GLU A 85 2.26 10.62 -0.99
C GLU A 85 0.94 9.96 -1.43
N ASP A 86 0.99 8.73 -1.94
CA ASP A 86 -0.22 7.98 -2.29
C ASP A 86 -1.08 7.70 -1.05
N SER A 87 -0.46 7.27 0.05
CA SER A 87 -1.14 7.03 1.33
C SER A 87 -1.62 8.33 1.96
N ARG A 88 -0.81 9.38 1.90
CA ARG A 88 -1.17 10.70 2.43
C ARG A 88 -2.44 11.23 1.74
N ALA A 89 -2.45 11.22 0.42
CA ALA A 89 -3.60 11.69 -0.36
C ALA A 89 -4.85 10.86 -0.07
N PHE A 90 -4.71 9.54 0.00
CA PHE A 90 -5.82 8.65 0.31
C PHE A 90 -6.39 8.92 1.70
N ALA A 91 -5.51 9.10 2.71
CA ALA A 91 -5.93 9.40 4.07
C ALA A 91 -6.65 10.76 4.16
N GLU A 92 -6.12 11.78 3.49
CA GLU A 92 -6.72 13.12 3.47
C GLU A 92 -8.11 13.09 2.80
N ASN A 93 -8.24 12.41 1.66
CA ASN A 93 -9.48 12.33 0.91
C ASN A 93 -10.59 11.57 1.66
N ASN A 94 -10.22 10.68 2.57
CA ASN A 94 -11.16 9.84 3.30
C ASN A 94 -11.24 10.17 4.80
N VAL A 95 -10.50 11.17 5.24
CA VAL A 95 -10.43 11.62 6.64
C VAL A 95 -9.97 10.50 7.59
N ILE A 96 -9.00 9.71 7.11
CA ILE A 96 -8.39 8.61 7.87
C ILE A 96 -7.16 9.15 8.62
N THR A 97 -6.95 8.69 9.85
CA THR A 97 -5.76 9.02 10.63
C THR A 97 -4.50 8.56 9.89
N PHE A 98 -3.58 9.49 9.66
CA PHE A 98 -2.33 9.23 8.95
C PHE A 98 -1.13 9.50 9.84
N VAL A 99 -0.25 8.49 9.98
CA VAL A 99 0.95 8.56 10.82
C VAL A 99 2.19 8.38 9.93
N PRO A 100 2.86 9.47 9.52
CA PRO A 100 4.15 9.35 8.84
C PRO A 100 5.21 8.92 9.85
N VAL A 101 6.05 7.97 9.47
CA VAL A 101 7.15 7.48 10.32
C VAL A 101 8.46 7.93 9.70
N GLU A 102 9.07 8.95 10.29
CA GLU A 102 10.26 9.59 9.77
C GLU A 102 11.43 8.60 9.65
N GLY A 103 12.00 8.50 8.46
CA GLY A 103 13.16 7.65 8.20
C GLY A 103 12.86 6.18 7.96
N ALA A 104 11.63 5.72 8.12
CA ALA A 104 11.28 4.31 7.92
C ALA A 104 11.23 3.97 6.42
N ASP A 105 11.87 2.86 6.07
CA ASP A 105 11.77 2.26 4.74
C ASP A 105 10.53 1.35 4.64
N HIS A 106 10.30 0.76 3.46
CA HIS A 106 9.11 -0.07 3.25
C HIS A 106 8.99 -1.24 4.25
N PRO A 107 10.04 -2.05 4.48
CA PRO A 107 9.94 -3.15 5.43
C PRO A 107 10.19 -2.76 6.89
N PHE A 108 10.44 -1.50 7.20
CA PHE A 108 10.77 -1.01 8.54
C PHE A 108 11.96 -1.79 9.13
N ARG A 109 13.09 -1.76 8.42
CA ARG A 109 14.32 -2.48 8.83
C ARG A 109 14.93 -1.96 10.13
N ASP A 110 14.78 -0.66 10.41
CA ASP A 110 15.25 -0.09 11.68
C ASP A 110 14.36 -0.60 12.82
N PRO A 111 14.93 -1.37 13.79
CA PRO A 111 14.14 -1.93 14.88
C PRO A 111 13.44 -0.90 15.74
N LYS A 112 14.00 0.28 15.90
CA LYS A 112 13.37 1.36 16.67
C LYS A 112 12.11 1.88 15.99
N LEU A 113 12.15 2.00 14.66
CA LEU A 113 11.01 2.45 13.88
C LEU A 113 9.93 1.38 13.80
N MET A 114 10.33 0.11 13.70
CA MET A 114 9.39 -1.01 13.78
C MET A 114 8.70 -1.07 15.14
N ASP A 115 9.45 -0.87 16.23
CA ASP A 115 8.88 -0.82 17.59
C ASP A 115 7.89 0.31 17.72
N PHE A 116 8.22 1.48 17.22
CA PHE A 116 7.31 2.62 17.20
C PHE A 116 6.01 2.28 16.47
N ALA A 117 6.11 1.66 15.29
CA ALA A 117 4.93 1.26 14.51
C ALA A 117 4.08 0.25 15.26
N ILE A 118 4.69 -0.76 15.85
CA ILE A 118 3.99 -1.80 16.63
C ILE A 118 3.26 -1.18 17.81
N HIS A 119 3.92 -0.32 18.59
CA HIS A 119 3.29 0.34 19.75
C HIS A 119 2.14 1.25 19.33
N THR A 120 2.32 1.99 18.24
CA THR A 120 1.27 2.86 17.71
C THR A 120 0.04 2.05 17.30
N ILE A 121 0.24 0.92 16.64
CA ILE A 121 -0.86 0.02 16.24
C ILE A 121 -1.55 -0.60 17.46
N ILE A 122 -0.78 -1.04 18.45
CA ILE A 122 -1.32 -1.62 19.68
C ILE A 122 -2.19 -0.59 20.41
N GLU A 123 -1.72 0.64 20.55
CA GLU A 123 -2.50 1.72 21.18
C GLU A 123 -3.78 2.02 20.41
N PHE A 124 -3.70 2.00 19.08
CA PHE A 124 -4.88 2.22 18.24
C PHE A 124 -5.94 1.13 18.45
N PHE A 125 -5.51 -0.11 18.61
CA PHE A 125 -6.43 -1.24 18.83
C PHE A 125 -6.87 -1.38 20.29
N ALA A 126 -6.23 -0.69 21.22
CA ALA A 126 -6.57 -0.79 22.64
C ALA A 126 -8.02 -0.31 22.88
N PRO A 127 -8.77 -0.97 23.79
CA PRO A 127 -10.11 -0.52 24.13
C PRO A 127 -10.07 0.89 24.72
N GLU A 128 -11.05 1.71 24.37
CA GLU A 128 -11.22 3.00 25.01
C GLU A 128 -11.59 2.82 26.49
N SER A 129 -10.90 3.56 27.33
CA SER A 129 -11.16 3.53 28.78
C SER A 129 -12.21 4.55 29.18
#